data_18ca9e29d603a7b7040a106717aa0a65
#
_entry.id   18ca9e29d603a7b7040a106717aa0a65
#
_cell.length_a   1.000
_cell.length_b   1.000
_cell.length_c   1.000
_cell.angle_alpha   90.00
_cell.angle_beta   90.00
_cell.angle_gamma   90.00
#
_symmetry.space_group_name_H-M   'P 1'
#
loop_
_entity.id
_entity.type
_entity.pdbx_description
1 polymer ?
#
loop_
_entity_poly.entity_id
_entity_poly.type
_entity_poly.pdbx_seq_one_letter_code
_entity_poly.pdbx_strand_id
1 'polypeptide(L)'
;MQKLFPTTAGLIAAGVLLLGSMAAQTAPASTPKPATATKTGTTAAKTGTTSSTGSTAKPHAATPATSSQALTLKTQKEKLSYAIGMNIGQSMKKDSLDIDPAVLARAIKDGLTGAKPLMTEEEAKSVITAFRSEMMKKQQAEAQKVGDANKQAGQAFLAANKAKPGVVTLPSGLQYKIITEGTGPKPTAADTVVTNYRGTLIDGTEFDSSYKRGEPATFPVGQVIKGWTEALQLMPVGSKWQLFIPSDLAYGERSPGGEIGPNSTLIFDIELMSIQEKKPAEKQ
;
A
#
# COMPACT_ATOMS: atom_id res chain seq x y z
N MET A 1 19.43 50.58 -22.57
CA MET A 1 18.59 49.85 -23.54
C MET A 1 18.01 48.62 -22.81
N GLN A 2 16.79 48.79 -22.31
CA GLN A 2 16.06 47.72 -21.62
C GLN A 2 15.33 46.86 -22.68
N LYS A 3 15.52 45.53 -22.61
CA LYS A 3 14.69 44.57 -23.38
C LYS A 3 13.72 43.87 -22.42
N LEU A 4 12.44 44.20 -22.59
CA LEU A 4 11.33 43.53 -21.98
C LEU A 4 11.19 42.10 -22.58
N PHE A 5 10.96 41.11 -21.74
CA PHE A 5 10.45 39.80 -22.12
C PHE A 5 8.98 39.66 -21.70
N PRO A 6 8.09 39.15 -22.54
CA PRO A 6 6.70 38.96 -22.19
C PRO A 6 6.48 37.68 -21.39
N THR A 7 5.70 37.80 -20.34
CA THR A 7 5.19 36.74 -19.49
C THR A 7 4.06 35.99 -20.24
N THR A 8 4.28 34.73 -20.61
CA THR A 8 3.22 33.84 -21.08
C THR A 8 2.68 33.04 -19.91
N ALA A 9 1.44 33.32 -19.53
CA ALA A 9 0.66 32.53 -18.59
C ALA A 9 0.25 31.21 -19.26
N GLY A 10 0.84 30.10 -18.79
CA GLY A 10 0.45 28.76 -19.20
C GLY A 10 -0.67 28.20 -18.32
N LEU A 11 -1.81 28.00 -18.93
CA LEU A 11 -2.96 27.27 -18.38
C LEU A 11 -2.57 25.80 -18.23
N ILE A 12 -2.52 25.28 -17.00
CA ILE A 12 -2.35 23.85 -16.74
C ILE A 12 -3.76 23.22 -16.64
N ALA A 13 -4.15 22.55 -17.70
CA ALA A 13 -5.30 21.64 -17.68
C ALA A 13 -4.83 20.30 -17.08
N ALA A 14 -5.28 20.00 -15.88
CA ALA A 14 -5.05 18.69 -15.26
C ALA A 14 -6.06 17.67 -15.78
N GLY A 15 -5.66 16.92 -16.82
CA GLY A 15 -6.37 15.72 -17.27
C GLY A 15 -5.85 14.50 -16.52
N VAL A 16 -6.67 13.96 -15.63
CA VAL A 16 -6.39 12.66 -14.99
C VAL A 16 -6.94 11.57 -15.90
N LEU A 17 -6.06 10.90 -16.62
CA LEU A 17 -6.34 9.63 -17.31
C LEU A 17 -5.20 8.66 -16.96
N LEU A 18 -5.43 7.86 -15.92
CA LEU A 18 -4.62 6.71 -15.58
C LEU A 18 -5.26 5.45 -16.17
N LEU A 19 -4.83 5.08 -17.37
CA LEU A 19 -5.00 3.74 -17.93
C LEU A 19 -3.70 2.97 -17.68
N GLY A 20 -3.66 2.22 -16.58
CA GLY A 20 -2.61 1.26 -16.31
C GLY A 20 -2.80 -0.01 -17.12
N SER A 21 -1.88 -0.32 -18.02
CA SER A 21 -1.79 -1.59 -18.75
C SER A 21 -1.34 -2.68 -17.79
N MET A 22 -2.20 -3.66 -17.50
CA MET A 22 -1.81 -4.93 -16.90
C MET A 22 -1.45 -5.92 -18.01
N ALA A 23 -0.18 -6.29 -18.09
CA ALA A 23 0.26 -7.47 -18.80
C ALA A 23 -0.03 -8.72 -17.95
N ALA A 24 -0.85 -9.61 -18.49
CA ALA A 24 -1.13 -10.91 -17.90
C ALA A 24 0.05 -11.86 -18.10
N GLN A 25 0.61 -12.38 -17.01
CA GLN A 25 1.44 -13.57 -17.04
C GLN A 25 0.67 -14.76 -16.47
N THR A 26 0.46 -15.74 -17.34
CA THR A 26 -0.13 -17.03 -17.06
C THR A 26 0.89 -17.94 -16.38
N ALA A 27 0.53 -18.54 -15.25
CA ALA A 27 1.21 -19.70 -14.69
C ALA A 27 0.25 -20.88 -14.58
N PRO A 28 0.71 -22.12 -14.77
CA PRO A 28 -0.15 -23.27 -15.01
C PRO A 28 -0.73 -23.89 -13.74
N ALA A 29 -1.95 -24.40 -13.92
CA ALA A 29 -2.73 -25.11 -12.93
C ALA A 29 -2.12 -26.47 -12.57
N SER A 30 -2.11 -26.80 -11.30
CA SER A 30 -2.02 -28.16 -10.80
C SER A 30 -3.26 -28.48 -9.97
N THR A 31 -4.04 -29.39 -10.50
CA THR A 31 -5.20 -30.04 -9.88
C THR A 31 -4.78 -31.06 -8.83
N PRO A 32 -5.55 -31.27 -7.79
CA PRO A 32 -5.73 -32.57 -7.19
C PRO A 32 -7.17 -33.06 -7.28
N LYS A 33 -7.27 -34.35 -7.58
CA LYS A 33 -8.40 -35.25 -7.83
C LYS A 33 -9.17 -35.55 -6.54
N PRO A 34 -10.47 -35.88 -6.63
CA PRO A 34 -11.38 -36.06 -5.49
C PRO A 34 -11.34 -37.46 -4.89
N ALA A 35 -11.61 -37.53 -3.60
CA ALA A 35 -11.90 -38.78 -2.90
C ALA A 35 -13.37 -38.86 -2.46
N THR A 36 -13.94 -39.96 -2.80
CA THR A 36 -15.19 -40.65 -2.78
C THR A 36 -15.93 -40.71 -1.44
N ALA A 37 -17.24 -40.47 -1.52
CA ALA A 37 -18.40 -41.13 -0.97
C ALA A 37 -18.43 -41.73 0.46
N THR A 38 -19.52 -41.52 1.17
CA THR A 38 -20.43 -42.60 1.55
C THR A 38 -21.75 -42.04 2.11
N LYS A 39 -22.82 -42.77 1.69
CA LYS A 39 -24.25 -42.68 1.94
C LYS A 39 -24.66 -42.89 3.39
N THR A 40 -25.85 -42.45 3.71
CA THR A 40 -27.07 -43.12 4.24
C THR A 40 -27.70 -42.21 5.29
N GLY A 41 -28.97 -41.98 5.37
CA GLY A 41 -30.22 -42.63 5.10
C GLY A 41 -31.34 -41.82 5.74
N THR A 42 -32.38 -41.67 5.05
CA THR A 42 -33.80 -42.03 5.26
C THR A 42 -34.46 -41.75 6.62
N THR A 43 -35.58 -41.01 6.66
CA THR A 43 -37.00 -41.41 6.94
C THR A 43 -37.76 -40.17 7.39
N ALA A 44 -38.71 -39.64 6.72
CA ALA A 44 -40.13 -39.89 6.49
C ALA A 44 -41.07 -39.53 7.68
N ALA A 45 -42.12 -38.79 7.26
CA ALA A 45 -43.49 -38.73 7.74
C ALA A 45 -43.80 -37.93 9.01
N LYS A 46 -44.90 -37.19 9.16
CA LYS A 46 -46.25 -37.27 8.62
C LYS A 46 -47.07 -36.12 9.23
N THR A 47 -47.90 -35.49 8.40
CA THR A 47 -49.27 -34.98 8.64
C THR A 47 -49.75 -34.43 9.99
N GLY A 48 -50.42 -33.30 9.88
CA GLY A 48 -51.37 -32.79 10.87
C GLY A 48 -52.11 -31.54 10.42
N THR A 49 -53.27 -31.76 9.81
CA THR A 49 -54.31 -30.79 9.46
C THR A 49 -55.03 -30.32 10.77
N THR A 50 -55.41 -29.02 10.87
CA THR A 50 -56.81 -28.62 11.20
C THR A 50 -56.93 -27.09 11.20
N SER A 51 -57.91 -26.69 10.51
CA SER A 51 -58.82 -25.56 10.41
C SER A 51 -59.00 -24.62 11.62
N SER A 52 -59.27 -23.38 11.30
CA SER A 52 -60.51 -22.65 11.59
C SER A 52 -60.35 -21.25 12.14
N THR A 53 -61.05 -20.37 11.45
CA THR A 53 -61.83 -19.18 11.80
C THR A 53 -61.13 -17.84 12.00
N GLY A 54 -61.31 -17.01 11.06
CA GLY A 54 -62.02 -15.77 10.87
C GLY A 54 -61.81 -14.63 11.90
N SER A 55 -61.21 -13.57 11.44
CA SER A 55 -61.59 -12.25 11.86
C SER A 55 -61.22 -11.18 10.82
N THR A 56 -62.19 -10.47 10.38
CA THR A 56 -62.17 -9.32 9.49
C THR A 56 -61.41 -8.16 10.08
N ALA A 57 -60.34 -7.72 9.36
CA ALA A 57 -59.73 -6.41 9.57
C ALA A 57 -59.37 -5.77 8.22
N LYS A 58 -59.86 -4.59 8.06
CA LYS A 58 -59.81 -3.57 7.01
C LYS A 58 -58.48 -3.45 6.33
N PRO A 59 -58.41 -3.26 4.98
CA PRO A 59 -57.15 -3.16 4.26
C PRO A 59 -56.48 -1.81 4.54
N HIS A 60 -55.34 -1.85 5.20
CA HIS A 60 -54.37 -0.75 5.15
C HIS A 60 -53.66 -0.81 3.81
N ALA A 61 -53.61 0.34 3.15
CA ALA A 61 -52.95 0.52 1.84
C ALA A 61 -51.51 -0.01 1.91
N ALA A 62 -51.24 -1.06 1.17
CA ALA A 62 -49.92 -1.60 0.99
C ALA A 62 -49.10 -0.57 0.17
N THR A 63 -48.09 0.00 0.77
CA THR A 63 -46.97 0.63 0.07
C THR A 63 -46.42 -0.39 -0.92
N PRO A 64 -46.22 -0.07 -2.20
CA PRO A 64 -45.65 -1.03 -3.13
C PRO A 64 -44.23 -1.38 -2.66
N ALA A 65 -44.07 -2.55 -2.11
CA ALA A 65 -42.76 -3.17 -1.96
C ALA A 65 -42.17 -3.27 -3.38
N THR A 66 -41.15 -2.48 -3.64
CA THR A 66 -40.36 -2.56 -4.86
C THR A 66 -39.77 -3.97 -4.88
N SER A 67 -40.41 -4.87 -5.63
CA SER A 67 -39.88 -6.19 -5.89
C SER A 67 -38.54 -5.99 -6.60
N SER A 68 -37.46 -6.35 -5.93
CA SER A 68 -36.14 -6.47 -6.55
C SER A 68 -36.21 -7.61 -7.56
N GLN A 69 -36.71 -7.34 -8.76
CA GLN A 69 -36.55 -8.27 -9.88
C GLN A 69 -35.05 -8.44 -10.04
N ALA A 70 -34.61 -9.69 -9.96
CA ALA A 70 -33.21 -10.04 -10.20
C ALA A 70 -32.80 -9.49 -11.58
N LEU A 71 -31.94 -8.48 -11.59
CA LEU A 71 -31.47 -7.84 -12.82
C LEU A 71 -30.61 -8.86 -13.58
N THR A 72 -31.11 -9.32 -14.74
CA THR A 72 -30.38 -10.24 -15.60
C THR A 72 -29.68 -9.45 -16.70
N LEU A 73 -28.34 -9.49 -16.71
CA LEU A 73 -27.53 -8.77 -17.71
C LEU A 73 -27.51 -9.54 -19.04
N LYS A 74 -28.33 -9.11 -20.00
CA LYS A 74 -28.52 -9.78 -21.30
C LYS A 74 -27.63 -9.20 -22.39
N THR A 75 -27.43 -7.89 -22.39
CA THR A 75 -26.70 -7.17 -23.44
C THR A 75 -25.28 -6.80 -22.98
N GLN A 76 -24.39 -6.61 -23.96
CA GLN A 76 -23.03 -6.14 -23.69
C GLN A 76 -23.02 -4.74 -23.00
N LYS A 77 -23.98 -3.88 -23.36
CA LYS A 77 -24.15 -2.57 -22.74
C LYS A 77 -24.50 -2.69 -21.25
N GLU A 78 -25.41 -3.59 -20.89
CA GLU A 78 -25.79 -3.83 -19.49
C GLU A 78 -24.62 -4.40 -18.69
N LYS A 79 -23.89 -5.37 -19.27
CA LYS A 79 -22.70 -5.95 -18.65
C LYS A 79 -21.62 -4.89 -18.39
N LEU A 80 -21.34 -4.03 -19.37
CA LEU A 80 -20.38 -2.93 -19.23
C LEU A 80 -20.81 -1.93 -18.15
N SER A 81 -22.08 -1.51 -18.17
CA SER A 81 -22.62 -0.57 -17.17
C SER A 81 -22.51 -1.15 -15.76
N TYR A 82 -22.85 -2.42 -15.59
CA TYR A 82 -22.74 -3.09 -14.30
C TYR A 82 -21.27 -3.24 -13.84
N ALA A 83 -20.36 -3.59 -14.74
CA ALA A 83 -18.94 -3.70 -14.44
C ALA A 83 -18.33 -2.36 -13.98
N ILE A 84 -18.71 -1.25 -14.63
CA ILE A 84 -18.27 0.10 -14.21
C ILE A 84 -18.81 0.41 -12.82
N GLY A 85 -20.10 0.19 -12.57
CA GLY A 85 -20.71 0.41 -11.25
C GLY A 85 -20.08 -0.43 -10.15
N MET A 86 -19.77 -1.70 -10.45
CA MET A 86 -19.09 -2.61 -9.52
C MET A 86 -17.69 -2.10 -9.16
N ASN A 87 -16.91 -1.66 -10.15
CA ASN A 87 -15.58 -1.10 -9.90
C ASN A 87 -15.63 0.18 -9.03
N ILE A 88 -16.57 1.07 -9.32
CA ILE A 88 -16.78 2.29 -8.52
C ILE A 88 -17.15 1.92 -7.08
N GLY A 89 -18.11 1.01 -6.88
CA GLY A 89 -18.54 0.57 -5.55
C GLY A 89 -17.43 -0.12 -4.76
N GLN A 90 -16.63 -0.97 -5.42
CA GLN A 90 -15.48 -1.63 -4.80
C GLN A 90 -14.39 -0.64 -4.36
N SER A 91 -14.09 0.37 -5.21
CA SER A 91 -13.14 1.42 -4.84
C SER A 91 -13.63 2.21 -3.62
N MET A 92 -14.88 2.65 -3.63
CA MET A 92 -15.47 3.37 -2.50
C MET A 92 -15.45 2.55 -1.21
N LYS A 93 -15.75 1.26 -1.30
CA LYS A 93 -15.68 0.34 -0.15
C LYS A 93 -14.25 0.19 0.37
N LYS A 94 -13.26 0.03 -0.53
CA LYS A 94 -11.84 -0.06 -0.17
C LYS A 94 -11.36 1.20 0.54
N ASP A 95 -11.81 2.36 0.08
CA ASP A 95 -11.47 3.65 0.67
C ASP A 95 -12.32 3.99 1.90
N SER A 96 -13.18 3.06 2.34
CA SER A 96 -14.10 3.21 3.51
C SER A 96 -14.96 4.46 3.43
N LEU A 97 -15.41 4.82 2.21
CA LEU A 97 -16.28 5.97 1.99
C LEU A 97 -17.72 5.64 2.37
N ASP A 98 -18.28 6.42 3.28
CA ASP A 98 -19.71 6.35 3.64
C ASP A 98 -20.53 7.14 2.63
N ILE A 99 -21.02 6.45 1.60
CA ILE A 99 -21.76 7.01 0.47
C ILE A 99 -23.14 6.38 0.37
N ASP A 100 -24.16 7.20 0.18
CA ASP A 100 -25.51 6.73 -0.15
C ASP A 100 -25.56 6.26 -1.63
N PRO A 101 -25.75 4.94 -1.88
CA PRO A 101 -25.77 4.40 -3.24
C PRO A 101 -26.93 4.93 -4.08
N ALA A 102 -28.06 5.28 -3.47
CA ALA A 102 -29.22 5.77 -4.21
C ALA A 102 -29.01 7.21 -4.68
N VAL A 103 -28.40 8.05 -3.84
CA VAL A 103 -28.04 9.43 -4.21
C VAL A 103 -26.94 9.42 -5.29
N LEU A 104 -25.93 8.53 -5.15
CA LEU A 104 -24.90 8.36 -6.18
C LEU A 104 -25.47 7.94 -7.51
N ALA A 105 -26.34 6.91 -7.53
CA ALA A 105 -26.99 6.45 -8.78
C ALA A 105 -27.84 7.56 -9.42
N ARG A 106 -28.51 8.37 -8.61
CA ARG A 106 -29.27 9.51 -9.08
C ARG A 106 -28.37 10.57 -9.71
N ALA A 107 -27.27 10.94 -9.09
CA ALA A 107 -26.32 11.91 -9.62
C ALA A 107 -25.71 11.44 -10.96
N ILE A 108 -25.36 10.15 -11.06
CA ILE A 108 -24.88 9.55 -12.32
C ILE A 108 -25.94 9.66 -13.43
N LYS A 109 -27.19 9.32 -13.09
CA LYS A 109 -28.31 9.43 -14.04
C LYS A 109 -28.50 10.86 -14.52
N ASP A 110 -28.53 11.83 -13.61
CA ASP A 110 -28.73 13.24 -13.95
C ASP A 110 -27.61 13.75 -14.85
N GLY A 111 -26.36 13.41 -14.57
CA GLY A 111 -25.21 13.75 -15.41
C GLY A 111 -25.27 13.12 -16.83
N LEU A 112 -25.72 11.85 -16.95
CA LEU A 112 -25.82 11.16 -18.23
C LEU A 112 -26.98 11.66 -19.09
N THR A 113 -28.07 12.14 -18.48
CA THR A 113 -29.29 12.59 -19.19
C THR A 113 -29.33 14.09 -19.41
N GLY A 114 -28.38 14.87 -18.89
CA GLY A 114 -28.38 16.32 -18.91
C GLY A 114 -29.51 16.94 -18.07
N ALA A 115 -30.03 16.21 -17.09
CA ALA A 115 -31.01 16.73 -16.15
C ALA A 115 -30.41 17.84 -15.27
N LYS A 116 -31.27 18.73 -14.76
CA LYS A 116 -30.81 19.78 -13.83
C LYS A 116 -30.22 19.15 -12.56
N PRO A 117 -28.93 19.45 -12.22
CA PRO A 117 -28.30 18.94 -11.01
C PRO A 117 -29.02 19.42 -9.74
N LEU A 118 -28.94 18.64 -8.66
CA LEU A 118 -29.48 19.00 -7.35
C LEU A 118 -28.58 19.96 -6.56
N MET A 119 -27.33 20.17 -7.02
CA MET A 119 -26.37 21.14 -6.47
C MET A 119 -25.59 21.78 -7.62
N THR A 120 -25.02 22.95 -7.36
CA THR A 120 -24.13 23.64 -8.32
C THR A 120 -22.74 23.00 -8.34
N GLU A 121 -21.96 23.32 -9.38
CA GLU A 121 -20.55 22.86 -9.45
C GLU A 121 -19.71 23.41 -8.29
N GLU A 122 -19.98 24.64 -7.86
CA GLU A 122 -19.29 25.29 -6.73
C GLU A 122 -19.62 24.57 -5.42
N GLU A 123 -20.88 24.23 -5.18
CA GLU A 123 -21.31 23.45 -4.01
C GLU A 123 -20.65 22.06 -4.02
N ALA A 124 -20.67 21.36 -5.16
CA ALA A 124 -20.03 20.05 -5.30
C ALA A 124 -18.52 20.12 -5.04
N LYS A 125 -17.84 21.12 -5.60
CA LYS A 125 -16.41 21.36 -5.37
C LYS A 125 -16.12 21.67 -3.90
N SER A 126 -16.94 22.47 -3.26
CA SER A 126 -16.81 22.80 -1.84
C SER A 126 -16.93 21.55 -0.96
N VAL A 127 -17.96 20.73 -1.17
CA VAL A 127 -18.19 19.47 -0.43
C VAL A 127 -17.01 18.51 -0.61
N ILE A 128 -16.55 18.30 -1.86
CA ILE A 128 -15.40 17.42 -2.15
C ILE A 128 -14.12 17.93 -1.49
N THR A 129 -13.90 19.25 -1.52
CA THR A 129 -12.70 19.86 -0.92
C THR A 129 -12.72 19.73 0.61
N ALA A 130 -13.88 19.98 1.25
CA ALA A 130 -14.05 19.78 2.67
C ALA A 130 -13.81 18.32 3.09
N PHE A 131 -14.41 17.39 2.36
CA PHE A 131 -14.21 15.96 2.59
C PHE A 131 -12.75 15.54 2.47
N ARG A 132 -12.06 15.96 1.39
CA ARG A 132 -10.62 15.68 1.21
C ARG A 132 -9.79 16.24 2.36
N SER A 133 -10.08 17.46 2.80
CA SER A 133 -9.39 18.08 3.93
C SER A 133 -9.58 17.28 5.22
N GLU A 134 -10.79 16.81 5.48
CA GLU A 134 -11.10 15.97 6.64
C GLU A 134 -10.37 14.63 6.58
N MET A 135 -10.41 13.96 5.43
CA MET A 135 -9.70 12.69 5.23
C MET A 135 -8.19 12.84 5.38
N MET A 136 -7.61 13.92 4.85
CA MET A 136 -6.17 14.20 5.03
C MET A 136 -5.82 14.44 6.50
N LYS A 137 -6.64 15.19 7.25
CA LYS A 137 -6.43 15.41 8.68
C LYS A 137 -6.51 14.10 9.47
N LYS A 138 -7.49 13.25 9.16
CA LYS A 138 -7.63 11.93 9.80
C LYS A 138 -6.43 11.04 9.51
N GLN A 139 -5.99 10.98 8.25
CA GLN A 139 -4.81 10.20 7.85
C GLN A 139 -3.54 10.72 8.53
N GLN A 140 -3.37 12.04 8.60
CA GLN A 140 -2.22 12.65 9.27
C GLN A 140 -2.21 12.36 10.78
N ALA A 141 -3.37 12.45 11.44
CA ALA A 141 -3.49 12.13 12.86
C ALA A 141 -3.16 10.67 13.15
N GLU A 142 -3.63 9.75 12.30
CA GLU A 142 -3.29 8.32 12.44
C GLU A 142 -1.81 8.05 12.16
N ALA A 143 -1.24 8.67 11.11
CA ALA A 143 0.19 8.58 10.82
C ALA A 143 1.05 9.11 11.98
N GLN A 144 0.65 10.23 12.60
CA GLN A 144 1.32 10.77 13.77
C GLN A 144 1.29 9.81 14.95
N LYS A 145 0.12 9.26 15.26
CA LYS A 145 -0.06 8.29 16.35
C LYS A 145 0.80 7.04 16.15
N VAL A 146 0.79 6.48 14.93
CA VAL A 146 1.64 5.33 14.57
C VAL A 146 3.12 5.71 14.66
N GLY A 147 3.48 6.92 14.17
CA GLY A 147 4.85 7.42 14.22
C GLY A 147 5.39 7.61 15.64
N ASP A 148 4.57 8.12 16.56
CA ASP A 148 4.94 8.28 17.96
C ASP A 148 5.16 6.92 18.64
N ALA A 149 4.27 5.95 18.38
CA ALA A 149 4.41 4.60 18.88
C ALA A 149 5.69 3.91 18.35
N ASN A 150 5.96 4.03 17.04
CA ASN A 150 7.18 3.48 16.44
C ASN A 150 8.44 4.13 16.99
N LYS A 151 8.44 5.45 17.19
CA LYS A 151 9.56 6.18 17.77
C LYS A 151 9.87 5.69 19.18
N GLN A 152 8.87 5.57 20.02
CA GLN A 152 9.02 5.07 21.38
C GLN A 152 9.54 3.62 21.41
N ALA A 153 8.93 2.74 20.61
CA ALA A 153 9.35 1.34 20.51
C ALA A 153 10.78 1.20 19.97
N GLY A 154 11.12 2.00 18.93
CA GLY A 154 12.46 2.02 18.34
C GLY A 154 13.53 2.50 19.32
N GLN A 155 13.26 3.56 20.08
CA GLN A 155 14.17 4.06 21.12
C GLN A 155 14.40 3.03 22.21
N ALA A 156 13.34 2.37 22.69
CA ALA A 156 13.46 1.31 23.69
C ALA A 156 14.26 0.11 23.16
N PHE A 157 13.98 -0.30 21.91
CA PHE A 157 14.73 -1.36 21.23
C PHE A 157 16.21 -1.04 21.14
N LEU A 158 16.59 0.13 20.63
CA LEU A 158 17.99 0.54 20.47
C LEU A 158 18.70 0.69 21.82
N ALA A 159 18.02 1.20 22.85
CA ALA A 159 18.55 1.30 24.20
C ALA A 159 18.88 -0.08 24.80
N ALA A 160 18.03 -1.06 24.59
CA ALA A 160 18.29 -2.43 25.01
C ALA A 160 19.36 -3.11 24.12
N ASN A 161 19.36 -2.85 22.82
CA ASN A 161 20.23 -3.50 21.85
C ASN A 161 21.71 -3.13 22.04
N LYS A 162 22.01 -1.86 22.38
CA LYS A 162 23.39 -1.40 22.65
C LYS A 162 24.12 -2.15 23.77
N ALA A 163 23.37 -2.77 24.70
CA ALA A 163 23.93 -3.55 25.76
C ALA A 163 24.23 -5.01 25.38
N LYS A 164 23.80 -5.43 24.16
CA LYS A 164 24.03 -6.81 23.71
C LYS A 164 25.49 -7.04 23.30
N PRO A 165 26.06 -8.23 23.57
CA PRO A 165 27.41 -8.56 23.17
C PRO A 165 27.65 -8.40 21.68
N GLY A 166 28.74 -7.72 21.30
CA GLY A 166 29.17 -7.51 19.93
C GLY A 166 28.41 -6.39 19.17
N VAL A 167 27.52 -5.66 19.85
CA VAL A 167 26.89 -4.48 19.28
C VAL A 167 27.74 -3.25 19.51
N VAL A 168 28.07 -2.55 18.44
CA VAL A 168 28.78 -1.26 18.43
C VAL A 168 27.79 -0.16 18.15
N THR A 169 27.87 0.95 18.87
CA THR A 169 27.03 2.13 18.65
C THR A 169 27.91 3.29 18.19
N LEU A 170 27.56 3.89 17.05
CA LEU A 170 28.24 5.07 16.51
C LEU A 170 27.66 6.38 17.08
N PRO A 171 28.42 7.51 17.02
CA PRO A 171 27.93 8.82 17.48
C PRO A 171 26.62 9.29 16.80
N SER A 172 26.36 8.84 15.58
CA SER A 172 25.12 9.08 14.84
C SER A 172 23.89 8.38 15.43
N GLY A 173 24.10 7.40 16.32
CA GLY A 173 23.07 6.52 16.84
C GLY A 173 22.89 5.23 16.03
N LEU A 174 23.58 5.08 14.91
CA LEU A 174 23.64 3.82 14.17
C LEU A 174 24.25 2.74 15.06
N GLN A 175 23.61 1.55 15.12
CA GLN A 175 24.19 0.40 15.77
C GLN A 175 24.44 -0.69 14.74
N TYR A 176 25.51 -1.44 14.93
CA TYR A 176 25.82 -2.59 14.09
C TYR A 176 26.45 -3.73 14.89
N LYS A 177 26.32 -4.91 14.33
CA LYS A 177 27.00 -6.12 14.82
C LYS A 177 27.69 -6.79 13.64
N ILE A 178 28.96 -7.07 13.77
CA ILE A 178 29.74 -7.82 12.79
C ILE A 178 29.38 -9.30 12.94
N ILE A 179 28.89 -9.91 11.89
CA ILE A 179 28.60 -11.36 11.82
C ILE A 179 29.78 -12.07 11.19
N THR A 180 30.28 -11.49 10.07
CA THR A 180 31.51 -11.95 9.39
C THR A 180 32.31 -10.73 9.03
N GLU A 181 33.59 -10.72 9.34
CA GLU A 181 34.50 -9.65 8.93
C GLU A 181 35.14 -9.98 7.61
N GLY A 182 35.04 -9.05 6.64
CA GLY A 182 35.72 -9.15 5.35
C GLY A 182 37.14 -8.63 5.43
N THR A 183 37.91 -8.90 4.39
CA THR A 183 39.30 -8.47 4.27
C THR A 183 39.56 -7.57 3.05
N GLY A 184 38.53 -7.30 2.25
CA GLY A 184 38.63 -6.47 1.07
C GLY A 184 38.67 -4.98 1.36
N PRO A 185 38.73 -4.13 0.33
CA PRO A 185 38.69 -2.67 0.47
C PRO A 185 37.34 -2.20 1.02
N LYS A 186 37.33 -1.03 1.62
CA LYS A 186 36.10 -0.35 2.08
C LYS A 186 35.64 0.60 0.97
N PRO A 187 34.32 0.65 0.66
CA PRO A 187 33.81 1.59 -0.31
C PRO A 187 33.81 3.03 0.23
N THR A 188 33.84 3.97 -0.71
CA THR A 188 33.61 5.40 -0.45
C THR A 188 32.18 5.79 -0.80
N ALA A 189 31.76 6.98 -0.40
CA ALA A 189 30.42 7.51 -0.74
C ALA A 189 30.18 7.64 -2.27
N ALA A 190 31.25 7.71 -3.07
CA ALA A 190 31.20 7.84 -4.52
C ALA A 190 31.15 6.50 -5.27
N ASP A 191 31.27 5.40 -4.56
CA ASP A 191 31.32 4.07 -5.16
C ASP A 191 29.92 3.45 -5.29
N THR A 192 29.84 2.44 -6.15
CA THR A 192 28.66 1.58 -6.30
C THR A 192 29.04 0.20 -5.77
N VAL A 193 28.17 -0.38 -4.97
CA VAL A 193 28.41 -1.67 -4.32
C VAL A 193 27.36 -2.70 -4.75
N VAL A 194 27.77 -3.97 -4.71
CA VAL A 194 26.90 -5.14 -4.87
C VAL A 194 26.71 -5.77 -3.49
N THR A 195 25.46 -5.94 -3.09
CA THR A 195 25.12 -6.46 -1.77
C THR A 195 24.01 -7.50 -1.83
N ASN A 196 24.05 -8.48 -0.93
CA ASN A 196 22.87 -9.17 -0.50
C ASN A 196 22.37 -8.52 0.79
N TYR A 197 21.05 -8.45 0.93
CA TYR A 197 20.46 -7.88 2.13
C TYR A 197 19.07 -8.43 2.43
N ARG A 198 18.69 -8.30 3.71
CA ARG A 198 17.34 -8.53 4.20
C ARG A 198 17.00 -7.41 5.17
N GLY A 199 15.89 -6.72 4.92
CA GLY A 199 15.36 -5.65 5.77
C GLY A 199 14.14 -6.10 6.55
N THR A 200 14.15 -5.89 7.87
CA THR A 200 13.03 -6.19 8.77
C THR A 200 12.72 -5.01 9.69
N LEU A 201 11.49 -4.93 10.17
CA LEU A 201 11.10 -4.09 11.29
C LEU A 201 11.55 -4.73 12.60
N ILE A 202 11.41 -4.01 13.71
CA ILE A 202 11.80 -4.50 15.06
C ILE A 202 10.94 -5.69 15.56
N ASP A 203 9.75 -5.87 14.99
CA ASP A 203 8.85 -7.01 15.25
C ASP A 203 9.15 -8.24 14.38
N GLY A 204 10.15 -8.14 13.49
CA GLY A 204 10.55 -9.20 12.57
C GLY A 204 9.84 -9.19 11.22
N THR A 205 8.88 -8.30 10.99
CA THR A 205 8.21 -8.15 9.70
C THR A 205 9.23 -7.79 8.62
N GLU A 206 9.38 -8.65 7.61
CA GLU A 206 10.27 -8.43 6.49
C GLU A 206 9.60 -7.55 5.44
N PHE A 207 10.24 -6.42 5.11
CA PHE A 207 9.71 -5.48 4.13
C PHE A 207 10.48 -5.51 2.80
N ASP A 208 11.74 -5.97 2.79
CA ASP A 208 12.52 -6.09 1.55
C ASP A 208 13.66 -7.10 1.70
N SER A 209 14.01 -7.82 0.61
CA SER A 209 15.06 -8.82 0.61
C SER A 209 15.56 -9.11 -0.79
N SER A 210 16.89 -9.03 -1.01
CA SER A 210 17.54 -9.48 -2.24
C SER A 210 17.44 -10.99 -2.41
N TYR A 211 17.44 -11.73 -1.31
CA TYR A 211 17.30 -13.19 -1.33
C TYR A 211 15.95 -13.64 -1.88
N LYS A 212 14.86 -12.92 -1.60
CA LYS A 212 13.54 -13.20 -2.18
C LYS A 212 13.47 -12.91 -3.68
N ARG A 213 14.26 -11.95 -4.16
CA ARG A 213 14.38 -11.64 -5.58
C ARG A 213 15.29 -12.63 -6.33
N GLY A 214 16.11 -13.39 -5.61
CA GLY A 214 17.01 -14.40 -6.16
C GLY A 214 18.32 -13.83 -6.73
N GLU A 215 18.58 -12.52 -6.57
CA GLU A 215 19.76 -11.84 -7.08
C GLU A 215 20.27 -10.76 -6.14
N PRO A 216 21.59 -10.53 -6.06
CA PRO A 216 22.18 -9.40 -5.36
C PRO A 216 21.71 -8.06 -5.94
N ALA A 217 21.64 -7.05 -5.11
CA ALA A 217 21.27 -5.71 -5.51
C ALA A 217 22.49 -4.79 -5.60
N THR A 218 22.42 -3.84 -6.51
CA THR A 218 23.47 -2.87 -6.75
C THR A 218 23.03 -1.49 -6.36
N PHE A 219 23.80 -0.79 -5.51
CA PHE A 219 23.47 0.53 -5.00
C PHE A 219 24.66 1.50 -5.05
N PRO A 220 24.45 2.76 -5.50
CA PRO A 220 25.38 3.84 -5.21
C PRO A 220 25.38 4.14 -3.70
N VAL A 221 26.54 4.09 -3.05
CA VAL A 221 26.68 4.25 -1.59
C VAL A 221 26.12 5.57 -1.10
N GLY A 222 26.25 6.65 -1.86
CA GLY A 222 25.73 7.98 -1.50
C GLY A 222 24.23 8.18 -1.77
N GLN A 223 23.52 7.20 -2.34
CA GLN A 223 22.10 7.33 -2.72
C GLN A 223 21.15 6.41 -1.94
N VAL A 224 21.65 5.75 -0.93
CA VAL A 224 20.85 4.93 -0.01
C VAL A 224 20.53 5.71 1.27
N ILE A 225 19.76 5.14 2.19
CA ILE A 225 19.49 5.76 3.49
C ILE A 225 20.79 6.03 4.25
N LYS A 226 20.79 7.09 5.08
CA LYS A 226 22.00 7.57 5.77
C LYS A 226 22.71 6.47 6.57
N GLY A 227 21.94 5.62 7.25
CA GLY A 227 22.49 4.51 8.02
C GLY A 227 23.26 3.49 7.15
N TRP A 228 22.80 3.22 5.93
CA TRP A 228 23.54 2.39 4.99
C TRP A 228 24.79 3.10 4.47
N THR A 229 24.68 4.38 4.08
CA THR A 229 25.82 5.18 3.63
C THR A 229 26.93 5.18 4.68
N GLU A 230 26.58 5.35 5.96
CA GLU A 230 27.55 5.34 7.07
C GLU A 230 28.16 3.93 7.28
N ALA A 231 27.31 2.89 7.34
CA ALA A 231 27.76 1.53 7.59
C ALA A 231 28.65 0.98 6.45
N LEU A 232 28.24 1.16 5.20
CA LEU A 232 28.97 0.61 4.03
C LEU A 232 30.40 1.14 3.93
N GLN A 233 30.64 2.40 4.29
CA GLN A 233 31.97 3.00 4.31
C GLN A 233 32.87 2.43 5.42
N LEU A 234 32.30 1.74 6.40
CA LEU A 234 33.03 1.06 7.47
C LEU A 234 33.24 -0.43 7.17
N MET A 235 32.42 -1.01 6.31
CA MET A 235 32.44 -2.45 5.98
C MET A 235 33.50 -2.79 4.95
N PRO A 236 34.47 -3.67 5.26
CA PRO A 236 35.33 -4.26 4.23
C PRO A 236 34.52 -5.18 3.30
N VAL A 237 34.85 -5.24 2.02
CA VAL A 237 34.28 -6.22 1.08
C VAL A 237 34.49 -7.64 1.63
N GLY A 238 33.45 -8.47 1.49
CA GLY A 238 33.35 -9.81 2.08
C GLY A 238 32.74 -9.82 3.48
N SER A 239 32.39 -8.65 4.05
CA SER A 239 31.74 -8.56 5.37
C SER A 239 30.25 -8.89 5.30
N LYS A 240 29.75 -9.46 6.41
CA LYS A 240 28.32 -9.56 6.72
C LYS A 240 28.05 -8.91 8.05
N TRP A 241 27.25 -7.86 8.04
CA TRP A 241 26.88 -7.10 9.23
C TRP A 241 25.37 -7.08 9.43
N GLN A 242 24.96 -6.99 10.70
CA GLN A 242 23.59 -6.65 11.05
C GLN A 242 23.56 -5.20 11.53
N LEU A 243 22.75 -4.38 10.88
CA LEU A 243 22.56 -2.96 11.18
C LEU A 243 21.25 -2.76 11.92
N PHE A 244 21.26 -1.85 12.90
CA PHE A 244 20.07 -1.39 13.61
C PHE A 244 20.01 0.13 13.44
N ILE A 245 19.12 0.58 12.58
CA ILE A 245 19.13 1.95 12.05
C ILE A 245 17.99 2.73 12.69
N PRO A 246 18.29 3.77 13.52
CA PRO A 246 17.26 4.66 14.03
C PRO A 246 16.55 5.37 12.87
N SER A 247 15.30 5.75 13.06
CA SER A 247 14.46 6.35 12.02
C SER A 247 15.08 7.60 11.37
N ASP A 248 15.83 8.41 12.13
CA ASP A 248 16.47 9.64 11.63
C ASP A 248 17.58 9.37 10.60
N LEU A 249 18.14 8.15 10.61
CA LEU A 249 19.09 7.66 9.62
C LEU A 249 18.46 6.80 8.54
N ALA A 250 17.12 6.65 8.55
CA ALA A 250 16.32 5.92 7.58
C ALA A 250 15.33 6.86 6.88
N TYR A 251 14.03 6.70 7.12
CA TYR A 251 12.97 7.45 6.44
C TYR A 251 12.32 8.54 7.32
N GLY A 252 12.65 8.60 8.62
CA GLY A 252 12.12 9.60 9.56
C GLY A 252 10.60 9.53 9.71
N GLU A 253 9.98 10.69 9.77
CA GLU A 253 8.52 10.83 9.90
C GLU A 253 7.75 10.47 8.62
N ARG A 254 8.45 10.41 7.47
CA ARG A 254 7.83 10.07 6.19
C ARG A 254 7.97 8.58 5.92
N SER A 255 6.85 7.88 5.95
CA SER A 255 6.82 6.48 5.50
C SER A 255 7.09 6.41 3.99
N PRO A 256 7.98 5.50 3.54
CA PRO A 256 8.14 5.22 2.11
C PRO A 256 6.96 4.39 1.55
N GLY A 257 6.05 3.95 2.40
CA GLY A 257 4.93 3.07 2.06
C GLY A 257 5.19 1.60 2.40
N GLY A 258 4.23 0.75 2.11
CA GLY A 258 4.27 -0.68 2.45
C GLY A 258 4.27 -0.91 3.96
N GLU A 259 5.11 -1.83 4.42
CA GLU A 259 5.21 -2.22 5.84
C GLU A 259 5.96 -1.19 6.70
N ILE A 260 6.70 -0.25 6.08
CA ILE A 260 7.50 0.74 6.82
C ILE A 260 6.62 1.92 7.19
N GLY A 261 6.20 1.99 8.44
CA GLY A 261 5.47 3.14 8.98
C GLY A 261 6.37 4.35 9.30
N PRO A 262 5.77 5.51 9.64
CA PRO A 262 6.52 6.68 10.12
C PRO A 262 7.38 6.33 11.32
N ASN A 263 8.57 6.91 11.43
CA ASN A 263 9.50 6.74 12.53
C ASN A 263 9.93 5.29 12.84
N SER A 264 9.80 4.36 11.89
CA SER A 264 10.24 2.97 12.07
C SER A 264 11.75 2.87 12.22
N THR A 265 12.21 2.17 13.25
CA THR A 265 13.57 1.67 13.36
C THR A 265 13.71 0.44 12.48
N LEU A 266 14.76 0.38 11.68
CA LEU A 266 14.99 -0.68 10.71
C LEU A 266 16.14 -1.58 11.12
N ILE A 267 16.01 -2.87 10.82
CA ILE A 267 17.06 -3.86 10.99
C ILE A 267 17.42 -4.39 9.61
N PHE A 268 18.72 -4.42 9.30
CA PHE A 268 19.21 -4.99 8.05
C PHE A 268 20.32 -6.00 8.32
N ASP A 269 20.20 -7.17 7.74
CA ASP A 269 21.33 -8.05 7.50
C ASP A 269 21.91 -7.69 6.15
N ILE A 270 23.17 -7.27 6.07
CA ILE A 270 23.83 -6.84 4.82
C ILE A 270 25.11 -7.65 4.64
N GLU A 271 25.28 -8.16 3.41
CA GLU A 271 26.51 -8.81 2.95
C GLU A 271 27.07 -7.97 1.80
N LEU A 272 28.23 -7.36 2.04
CA LEU A 272 28.94 -6.54 1.05
C LEU A 272 29.82 -7.46 0.18
N MET A 273 29.36 -7.72 -1.04
CA MET A 273 30.00 -8.69 -1.93
C MET A 273 31.16 -8.09 -2.72
N SER A 274 30.94 -6.88 -3.29
CA SER A 274 31.97 -6.21 -4.10
C SER A 274 31.69 -4.72 -4.22
N ILE A 275 32.74 -3.99 -4.61
CA ILE A 275 32.67 -2.61 -5.12
C ILE A 275 32.74 -2.72 -6.64
N GLN A 276 31.79 -2.10 -7.35
CA GLN A 276 31.85 -2.05 -8.81
C GLN A 276 32.95 -1.09 -9.25
N GLU A 277 33.78 -1.53 -10.16
CA GLU A 277 34.73 -0.65 -10.82
C GLU A 277 34.00 0.44 -11.60
N LYS A 278 34.39 1.70 -11.41
CA LYS A 278 33.91 2.80 -12.24
C LYS A 278 34.33 2.51 -13.68
N LYS A 279 33.31 2.26 -14.54
CA LYS A 279 33.60 2.30 -15.99
C LYS A 279 34.27 3.64 -16.31
N PRO A 280 35.46 3.67 -16.94
CA PRO A 280 36.04 4.93 -17.38
C PRO A 280 35.01 5.70 -18.21
N ALA A 281 34.79 6.99 -17.90
CA ALA A 281 33.94 7.84 -18.73
C ALA A 281 34.51 7.75 -20.18
N GLU A 282 33.71 7.20 -21.07
CA GLU A 282 34.01 7.26 -22.51
C GLU A 282 34.11 8.75 -22.87
N LYS A 283 35.34 9.19 -23.18
CA LYS A 283 35.58 10.54 -23.72
C LYS A 283 34.88 10.63 -25.07
N GLN A 284 33.74 11.31 -25.11
CA GLN A 284 33.13 11.77 -26.36
C GLN A 284 33.95 12.92 -26.94
#